data_a2d20536610dccfe7ea71857cd352e92
#
_entry.id   a2d20536610dccfe7ea71857cd352e92
#
_cell.length_a   1.000
_cell.length_b   1.000
_cell.length_c   1.000
_cell.angle_alpha   90.00
_cell.angle_beta   90.00
_cell.angle_gamma   90.00
#
_symmetry.space_group_name_H-M   'P 1'
#
loop_
_entity.id
_entity.type
_entity.pdbx_description
1 polymer ?
#
loop_
_entity_poly.entity_id
_entity_poly.type
_entity_poly.pdbx_seq_one_letter_code
_entity_poly.pdbx_strand_id
1 'polypeptide(L)'
;MDAGGYRGTGVWIRIQHRFGPRMTEWMLAAIAAGWGLIMLLPSRTFDQPSYVGFRVIFGSEEGIGGVMLFVGLACIGGLIVNGARKKVTPWIRVSSAGVRWMIWIGIFCAHAIGGIVGVWAIFYPVFAAVELVNIYRAAHDVGESNAIS
;
A
#
# COMPACT_ATOMS: atom_id res chain seq x y z
N MET A 1 -42.53 -4.00 -23.19
CA MET A 1 -42.01 -3.78 -21.82
C MET A 1 -40.55 -4.03 -21.88
N ASP A 2 -39.77 -2.92 -22.00
CA ASP A 2 -38.35 -2.96 -22.30
C ASP A 2 -37.54 -3.29 -21.03
N ALA A 3 -36.88 -4.42 -21.03
CA ALA A 3 -35.79 -4.70 -20.10
C ALA A 3 -34.53 -3.96 -20.56
N GLY A 4 -34.50 -2.66 -20.33
CA GLY A 4 -33.36 -1.81 -20.56
C GLY A 4 -32.20 -2.22 -19.66
N GLY A 5 -31.29 -3.05 -20.19
CA GLY A 5 -30.16 -3.60 -19.47
C GLY A 5 -29.17 -2.53 -19.03
N TYR A 6 -29.03 -2.32 -17.74
CA TYR A 6 -27.94 -1.59 -17.11
C TYR A 6 -26.59 -2.33 -17.34
N ARG A 7 -25.99 -2.15 -18.51
CA ARG A 7 -24.66 -2.71 -18.84
C ARG A 7 -23.48 -1.89 -18.34
N GLY A 8 -23.70 -0.75 -17.65
CA GLY A 8 -22.65 0.14 -17.18
C GLY A 8 -22.17 -0.07 -15.73
N THR A 9 -22.82 -0.93 -14.96
CA THR A 9 -22.68 -0.97 -13.48
C THR A 9 -21.76 -2.07 -12.94
N GLY A 10 -21.27 -2.98 -13.80
CA GLY A 10 -20.58 -4.20 -13.34
C GLY A 10 -19.24 -3.98 -12.61
N VAL A 11 -18.49 -2.92 -12.94
CA VAL A 11 -17.20 -2.62 -12.28
C VAL A 11 -17.43 -1.87 -10.98
N TRP A 12 -18.31 -0.88 -10.96
CA TRP A 12 -18.68 -0.10 -9.76
C TRP A 12 -19.26 -0.98 -8.65
N ILE A 13 -20.22 -1.83 -8.97
CA ILE A 13 -20.86 -2.75 -8.01
C ILE A 13 -19.82 -3.73 -7.45
N ARG A 14 -18.89 -4.23 -8.29
CA ARG A 14 -17.80 -5.10 -7.82
C ARG A 14 -16.82 -4.39 -6.90
N ILE A 15 -16.48 -3.12 -7.16
CA ILE A 15 -15.62 -2.32 -6.29
C ILE A 15 -16.34 -2.10 -4.95
N GLN A 16 -17.62 -1.71 -4.97
CA GLN A 16 -18.41 -1.41 -3.78
C GLN A 16 -18.58 -2.62 -2.84
N HIS A 17 -18.87 -3.81 -3.38
CA HIS A 17 -18.97 -5.04 -2.58
C HIS A 17 -17.63 -5.52 -1.99
N ARG A 18 -16.50 -5.15 -2.59
CA ARG A 18 -15.16 -5.57 -2.16
C ARG A 18 -14.42 -4.51 -1.37
N PHE A 19 -14.92 -3.27 -1.36
CA PHE A 19 -14.30 -2.16 -0.65
C PHE A 19 -14.32 -2.39 0.86
N GLY A 20 -15.46 -2.78 1.43
CA GLY A 20 -15.60 -2.98 2.87
C GLY A 20 -14.60 -3.99 3.46
N PRO A 21 -14.54 -5.25 2.99
CA PRO A 21 -13.60 -6.25 3.53
C PRO A 21 -12.12 -5.91 3.33
N ARG A 22 -11.79 -5.04 2.35
CA ARG A 22 -10.41 -4.68 1.96
C ARG A 22 -10.11 -3.20 2.10
N MET A 23 -10.91 -2.49 2.88
CA MET A 23 -10.78 -1.04 3.08
C MET A 23 -9.37 -0.64 3.53
N THR A 24 -8.76 -1.42 4.43
CA THR A 24 -7.41 -1.16 4.93
C THR A 24 -6.34 -1.28 3.84
N GLU A 25 -6.47 -2.25 2.92
CA GLU A 25 -5.57 -2.39 1.78
C GLU A 25 -5.70 -1.18 0.83
N TRP A 26 -6.93 -0.74 0.52
CA TRP A 26 -7.17 0.46 -0.28
C TRP A 26 -6.59 1.72 0.35
N MET A 27 -6.86 1.93 1.64
CA MET A 27 -6.35 3.10 2.37
C MET A 27 -4.82 3.15 2.37
N LEU A 28 -4.16 2.06 2.80
CA LEU A 28 -2.70 2.05 2.90
C LEU A 28 -2.02 2.09 1.52
N ALA A 29 -2.64 1.52 0.49
CA ALA A 29 -2.15 1.66 -0.88
C ALA A 29 -2.25 3.10 -1.39
N ALA A 30 -3.36 3.79 -1.11
CA ALA A 30 -3.54 5.20 -1.46
C ALA A 30 -2.58 6.11 -0.68
N ILE A 31 -2.39 5.87 0.63
CA ILE A 31 -1.42 6.61 1.45
C ILE A 31 0.00 6.40 0.90
N ALA A 32 0.38 5.16 0.57
CA ALA A 32 1.68 4.86 0.01
C ALA A 32 1.91 5.57 -1.33
N ALA A 33 0.93 5.50 -2.25
CA ALA A 33 1.03 6.19 -3.54
C ALA A 33 1.11 7.71 -3.37
N GLY A 34 0.27 8.29 -2.50
CA GLY A 34 0.28 9.73 -2.21
C GLY A 34 1.59 10.19 -1.58
N TRP A 35 2.11 9.41 -0.60
CA TRP A 35 3.40 9.69 0.02
C TRP A 35 4.53 9.62 -1.00
N GLY A 36 4.54 8.58 -1.85
CA GLY A 36 5.51 8.44 -2.93
C GLY A 36 5.46 9.60 -3.92
N LEU A 37 4.25 10.07 -4.29
CA LEU A 37 4.08 11.22 -5.16
C LEU A 37 4.66 12.50 -4.53
N ILE A 38 4.41 12.73 -3.24
CA ILE A 38 4.94 13.91 -2.52
C ILE A 38 6.47 13.88 -2.51
N MET A 39 7.10 12.72 -2.28
CA MET A 39 8.56 12.57 -2.27
C MET A 39 9.20 12.77 -3.67
N LEU A 40 8.43 12.64 -4.74
CA LEU A 40 8.90 12.92 -6.10
C LEU A 40 8.75 14.40 -6.51
N LEU A 41 8.10 15.22 -5.68
CA LEU A 41 8.07 16.68 -5.90
C LEU A 41 9.44 17.28 -5.57
N PRO A 42 9.84 18.39 -6.22
CA PRO A 42 11.15 19.01 -6.03
C PRO A 42 11.26 19.77 -4.68
N SER A 43 10.86 19.12 -3.59
CA SER A 43 10.78 19.72 -2.25
C SER A 43 12.09 19.62 -1.45
N ARG A 44 13.03 18.75 -1.87
CA ARG A 44 14.30 18.46 -1.18
C ARG A 44 14.12 18.23 0.31
N THR A 45 13.13 17.41 0.65
CA THR A 45 12.74 17.13 2.04
C THR A 45 13.90 16.49 2.80
N PHE A 46 14.67 15.59 2.16
CA PHE A 46 15.80 14.91 2.79
C PHE A 46 17.01 15.82 3.06
N ASP A 47 17.07 17.02 2.49
CA ASP A 47 18.16 17.99 2.78
C ASP A 47 18.00 18.63 4.15
N GLN A 48 16.83 18.56 4.77
CA GLN A 48 16.58 19.10 6.09
C GLN A 48 17.28 18.27 7.17
N PRO A 49 17.86 18.91 8.21
CA PRO A 49 18.55 18.19 9.30
C PRO A 49 17.70 17.14 10.00
N SER A 50 16.40 17.36 10.09
CA SER A 50 15.42 16.44 10.68
C SER A 50 15.28 15.12 9.90
N TYR A 51 15.69 15.08 8.63
CA TYR A 51 15.61 13.90 7.76
C TYR A 51 16.93 13.14 7.62
N VAL A 52 17.91 13.36 8.51
CA VAL A 52 19.18 12.62 8.49
C VAL A 52 18.96 11.11 8.52
N GLY A 53 18.04 10.61 9.33
CA GLY A 53 17.73 9.18 9.42
C GLY A 53 17.14 8.62 8.12
N PHE A 54 16.40 9.42 7.37
CA PHE A 54 15.88 9.02 6.07
C PHE A 54 16.98 8.81 5.03
N ARG A 55 17.98 9.71 5.00
CA ARG A 55 19.16 9.54 4.14
C ARG A 55 19.94 8.28 4.50
N VAL A 56 20.07 7.98 5.79
CA VAL A 56 20.78 6.78 6.26
C VAL A 56 20.07 5.49 5.84
N ILE A 57 18.73 5.42 5.96
CA ILE A 57 17.97 4.21 5.71
C ILE A 57 17.63 4.05 4.22
N PHE A 58 17.19 5.12 3.57
CA PHE A 58 16.63 5.06 2.21
C PHE A 58 17.55 5.60 1.12
N GLY A 59 18.59 6.33 1.49
CA GLY A 59 19.56 6.90 0.57
C GLY A 59 19.02 8.14 -0.15
N SER A 60 18.09 7.98 -1.10
CA SER A 60 17.54 9.09 -1.89
C SER A 60 16.04 9.24 -1.71
N GLU A 61 15.58 10.49 -1.78
CA GLU A 61 14.16 10.88 -1.72
C GLU A 61 13.40 10.33 -2.91
N GLU A 62 13.97 10.46 -4.10
CA GLU A 62 13.37 9.99 -5.35
C GLU A 62 13.28 8.46 -5.38
N GLY A 63 14.30 7.77 -4.87
CA GLY A 63 14.35 6.32 -4.81
C GLY A 63 13.20 5.74 -3.99
N ILE A 64 13.06 6.20 -2.74
CA ILE A 64 11.98 5.72 -1.88
C ILE A 64 10.61 6.22 -2.36
N GLY A 65 10.53 7.45 -2.87
CA GLY A 65 9.32 8.00 -3.47
C GLY A 65 8.83 7.16 -4.64
N GLY A 66 9.72 6.79 -5.55
CA GLY A 66 9.41 5.92 -6.69
C GLY A 66 8.93 4.54 -6.28
N VAL A 67 9.61 3.91 -5.30
CA VAL A 67 9.20 2.59 -4.77
C VAL A 67 7.81 2.67 -4.13
N MET A 68 7.53 3.66 -3.29
CA MET A 68 6.26 3.85 -2.62
C MET A 68 5.12 4.10 -3.62
N LEU A 69 5.35 4.95 -4.62
CA LEU A 69 4.38 5.23 -5.67
C LEU A 69 4.06 3.95 -6.45
N PHE A 70 5.10 3.24 -6.90
CA PHE A 70 4.93 1.99 -7.67
C PHE A 70 4.18 0.93 -6.88
N VAL A 71 4.57 0.66 -5.62
CA VAL A 71 3.96 -0.37 -4.78
C VAL A 71 2.51 -0.01 -4.43
N GLY A 72 2.23 1.27 -4.16
CA GLY A 72 0.87 1.76 -3.93
C GLY A 72 -0.03 1.57 -5.15
N LEU A 73 0.43 2.00 -6.32
CA LEU A 73 -0.32 1.86 -7.57
C LEU A 73 -0.49 0.39 -8.00
N ALA A 74 0.54 -0.44 -7.83
CA ALA A 74 0.45 -1.88 -8.12
C ALA A 74 -0.60 -2.57 -7.23
N CYS A 75 -0.66 -2.21 -5.94
CA CYS A 75 -1.69 -2.73 -5.04
C CYS A 75 -3.10 -2.27 -5.46
N ILE A 76 -3.28 -0.97 -5.76
CA ILE A 76 -4.56 -0.44 -6.26
C ILE A 76 -4.98 -1.16 -7.54
N GLY A 77 -4.08 -1.30 -8.51
CA GLY A 77 -4.33 -2.05 -9.74
C GLY A 77 -4.71 -3.51 -9.47
N GLY A 78 -3.99 -4.18 -8.56
CA GLY A 78 -4.33 -5.54 -8.11
C GLY A 78 -5.73 -5.62 -7.50
N LEU A 79 -6.13 -4.66 -6.68
CA LEU A 79 -7.45 -4.61 -6.05
C LEU A 79 -8.57 -4.37 -7.09
N ILE A 80 -8.33 -3.55 -8.11
CA ILE A 80 -9.27 -3.31 -9.21
C ILE A 80 -9.46 -4.57 -10.05
N VAL A 81 -8.34 -5.22 -10.45
CA VAL A 81 -8.34 -6.39 -11.36
C VAL A 81 -8.78 -7.68 -10.67
N ASN A 82 -8.87 -7.70 -9.35
CA ASN A 82 -9.08 -8.87 -8.50
C ASN A 82 -10.35 -9.72 -8.78
N GLY A 83 -10.98 -9.57 -9.91
CA GLY A 83 -12.07 -10.45 -10.37
C GLY A 83 -11.68 -11.34 -11.55
N ALA A 84 -10.60 -10.98 -12.27
CA ALA A 84 -10.25 -11.62 -13.52
C ALA A 84 -9.13 -12.69 -13.40
N ARG A 85 -8.27 -12.62 -12.38
CA ARG A 85 -7.11 -13.51 -12.22
C ARG A 85 -6.94 -14.01 -10.78
N LYS A 86 -7.68 -15.03 -10.41
CA LYS A 86 -7.70 -15.58 -9.04
C LYS A 86 -6.32 -16.04 -8.49
N LYS A 87 -5.38 -16.44 -9.34
CA LYS A 87 -4.06 -16.96 -8.90
C LYS A 87 -2.98 -15.88 -8.72
N VAL A 88 -3.00 -14.80 -9.50
CA VAL A 88 -1.90 -13.80 -9.52
C VAL A 88 -2.13 -12.67 -8.53
N THR A 89 -3.37 -12.24 -8.39
CA THR A 89 -3.72 -11.06 -7.57
C THR A 89 -3.37 -11.21 -6.09
N PRO A 90 -3.60 -12.36 -5.42
CA PRO A 90 -3.22 -12.51 -4.01
C PRO A 90 -1.72 -12.36 -3.79
N TRP A 91 -0.88 -12.87 -4.70
CA TRP A 91 0.57 -12.71 -4.62
C TRP A 91 1.03 -11.25 -4.74
N ILE A 92 0.43 -10.48 -5.66
CA ILE A 92 0.71 -9.04 -5.78
C ILE A 92 0.35 -8.32 -4.46
N ARG A 93 -0.77 -8.68 -3.84
CA ARG A 93 -1.22 -8.10 -2.57
C ARG A 93 -0.27 -8.44 -1.41
N VAL A 94 0.14 -9.71 -1.27
CA VAL A 94 1.11 -10.13 -0.25
C VAL A 94 2.43 -9.38 -0.43
N SER A 95 3.00 -9.39 -1.64
CA SER A 95 4.29 -8.77 -1.92
C SER A 95 4.25 -7.26 -1.69
N SER A 96 3.21 -6.57 -2.20
CA SER A 96 3.08 -5.12 -2.02
C SER A 96 2.84 -4.73 -0.55
N ALA A 97 2.04 -5.49 0.20
CA ALA A 97 1.84 -5.26 1.62
C ALA A 97 3.14 -5.50 2.41
N GLY A 98 3.92 -6.53 2.05
CA GLY A 98 5.22 -6.81 2.66
C GLY A 98 6.23 -5.68 2.45
N VAL A 99 6.33 -5.14 1.22
CA VAL A 99 7.20 -3.99 0.93
C VAL A 99 6.74 -2.76 1.71
N ARG A 100 5.44 -2.44 1.74
CA ARG A 100 4.92 -1.30 2.51
C ARG A 100 5.18 -1.48 4.02
N TRP A 101 5.01 -2.68 4.55
CA TRP A 101 5.34 -2.98 5.95
C TRP A 101 6.80 -2.61 6.28
N MET A 102 7.76 -3.08 5.46
CA MET A 102 9.17 -2.74 5.65
C MET A 102 9.41 -1.22 5.57
N ILE A 103 8.77 -0.53 4.65
CA ILE A 103 8.91 0.91 4.48
C ILE A 103 8.34 1.66 5.71
N TRP A 104 7.16 1.29 6.22
CA TRP A 104 6.59 1.94 7.41
C TRP A 104 7.49 1.77 8.65
N ILE A 105 8.06 0.58 8.84
CA ILE A 105 9.07 0.36 9.90
C ILE A 105 10.33 1.17 9.62
N GLY A 106 10.81 1.22 8.38
CA GLY A 106 11.96 2.05 7.99
C GLY A 106 11.75 3.54 8.27
N ILE A 107 10.57 4.08 7.95
CA ILE A 107 10.20 5.46 8.25
C ILE A 107 10.18 5.71 9.76
N PHE A 108 9.62 4.79 10.54
CA PHE A 108 9.65 4.87 12.01
C PHE A 108 11.08 4.94 12.53
N CYS A 109 11.94 4.02 12.07
CA CYS A 109 13.36 4.00 12.46
C CYS A 109 14.11 5.26 12.01
N ALA A 110 13.80 5.79 10.81
CA ALA A 110 14.40 7.01 10.27
C ALA A 110 14.12 8.21 11.17
N HIS A 111 12.89 8.37 11.63
CA HIS A 111 12.55 9.43 12.59
C HIS A 111 13.24 9.24 13.95
N ALA A 112 13.29 7.98 14.44
CA ALA A 112 13.97 7.67 15.71
C ALA A 112 15.47 8.03 15.65
N ILE A 113 16.15 7.72 14.54
CA ILE A 113 17.55 8.10 14.30
C ILE A 113 17.70 9.64 14.26
N GLY A 114 16.74 10.35 13.67
CA GLY A 114 16.72 11.81 13.62
C GLY A 114 16.47 12.48 14.99
N GLY A 115 16.17 11.71 16.05
CA GLY A 115 15.91 12.24 17.40
C GLY A 115 14.63 13.06 17.52
N ILE A 116 13.74 13.00 16.54
CA ILE A 116 12.49 13.75 16.52
C ILE A 116 11.42 12.90 17.18
N VAL A 117 10.75 13.42 18.21
CA VAL A 117 9.59 12.79 18.83
C VAL A 117 8.33 13.52 18.38
N GLY A 118 7.34 12.77 17.86
CA GLY A 118 6.09 13.35 17.35
C GLY A 118 5.02 12.28 17.12
N VAL A 119 3.89 12.69 16.57
CA VAL A 119 2.73 11.82 16.29
C VAL A 119 3.06 10.66 15.33
N TRP A 120 4.11 10.79 14.52
CA TRP A 120 4.64 9.74 13.66
C TRP A 120 5.00 8.45 14.43
N ALA A 121 5.40 8.56 15.70
CA ALA A 121 5.73 7.43 16.56
C ALA A 121 4.52 6.52 16.82
N ILE A 122 3.32 7.00 16.58
CA ILE A 122 2.08 6.21 16.67
C ILE A 122 1.65 5.74 15.27
N PHE A 123 1.63 6.64 14.28
CA PHE A 123 1.04 6.33 12.97
C PHE A 123 1.80 5.24 12.21
N TYR A 124 3.13 5.32 12.12
CA TYR A 124 3.90 4.36 11.31
C TYR A 124 3.91 2.95 11.88
N PRO A 125 4.04 2.71 13.21
CA PRO A 125 3.84 1.38 13.77
C PRO A 125 2.42 0.83 13.57
N VAL A 126 1.40 1.68 13.66
CA VAL A 126 0.01 1.28 13.37
C VAL A 126 -0.16 0.88 11.92
N PHE A 127 0.39 1.66 10.97
CA PHE A 127 0.34 1.29 9.55
C PHE A 127 1.06 -0.03 9.31
N ALA A 128 2.23 -0.24 9.91
CA ALA A 128 2.94 -1.51 9.82
C ALA A 128 2.12 -2.67 10.39
N ALA A 129 1.47 -2.50 11.55
CA ALA A 129 0.61 -3.53 12.14
C ALA A 129 -0.59 -3.87 11.23
N VAL A 130 -1.22 -2.87 10.62
CA VAL A 130 -2.32 -3.09 9.67
C VAL A 130 -1.83 -3.81 8.42
N GLU A 131 -0.61 -3.54 7.93
CA GLU A 131 -0.04 -4.29 6.80
C GLU A 131 0.22 -5.76 7.15
N LEU A 132 0.58 -6.10 8.39
CA LEU A 132 0.68 -7.51 8.81
C LEU A 132 -0.69 -8.21 8.71
N VAL A 133 -1.77 -7.54 9.09
CA VAL A 133 -3.13 -8.07 8.91
C VAL A 133 -3.47 -8.24 7.43
N ASN A 134 -3.08 -7.28 6.58
CA ASN A 134 -3.30 -7.37 5.14
C ASN A 134 -2.49 -8.52 4.52
N ILE A 135 -1.23 -8.73 4.94
CA ILE A 135 -0.39 -9.87 4.52
C ILE A 135 -1.06 -11.18 4.90
N TYR A 136 -1.49 -11.32 6.15
CA TYR A 136 -2.16 -12.52 6.64
C TYR A 136 -3.41 -12.85 5.81
N ARG A 137 -4.27 -11.87 5.57
CA ARG A 137 -5.50 -12.04 4.77
C ARG A 137 -5.19 -12.42 3.32
N ALA A 138 -4.21 -11.76 2.71
CA ALA A 138 -3.84 -12.04 1.33
C ALA A 138 -3.15 -13.41 1.19
N ALA A 139 -2.36 -13.84 2.19
CA ALA A 139 -1.74 -15.16 2.23
C ALA A 139 -2.80 -16.28 2.39
N HIS A 140 -3.84 -16.05 3.18
CA HIS A 140 -4.98 -16.97 3.28
C HIS A 140 -5.69 -17.15 1.93
N ASP A 141 -5.94 -16.04 1.19
CA ASP A 141 -6.50 -16.09 -0.16
C ASP A 141 -5.61 -16.89 -1.15
N VAL A 142 -4.27 -16.85 -0.99
CA VAL A 142 -3.32 -17.70 -1.76
C VAL A 142 -3.54 -19.18 -1.44
N GLY A 143 -3.62 -19.53 -0.16
CA GLY A 143 -3.83 -20.90 0.28
C GLY A 143 -5.11 -21.51 -0.28
N GLU A 144 -6.22 -20.80 -0.20
CA GLU A 144 -7.50 -21.23 -0.78
C GLU A 144 -7.44 -21.41 -2.30
N SER A 145 -6.76 -20.50 -3.01
CA SER A 145 -6.66 -20.58 -4.47
C SER A 145 -5.84 -21.78 -4.95
N ASN A 146 -4.88 -22.26 -4.15
CA ASN A 146 -4.06 -23.43 -4.45
C ASN A 146 -4.77 -24.75 -4.09
N ALA A 147 -5.68 -24.74 -3.12
CA ALA A 147 -6.43 -25.93 -2.71
C ALA A 147 -7.51 -26.36 -3.73
N ILE A 148 -7.94 -25.43 -4.61
CA ILE A 148 -9.02 -25.65 -5.60
C ILE A 148 -8.44 -26.04 -6.99
N SER A 149 -7.12 -26.07 -7.16
CA SER A 149 -6.45 -26.39 -8.41
C SER A 149 -5.88 -27.79 -8.42
#